data_081f2c33da7ba3904329dc0da5db4458
#
_entry.id   081f2c33da7ba3904329dc0da5db4458
#
_cell.length_a   1.000
_cell.length_b   1.000
_cell.length_c   1.000
_cell.angle_alpha   90.00
_cell.angle_beta   90.00
_cell.angle_gamma   90.00
#
_symmetry.space_group_name_H-M   'P 1'
#
loop_
_entity.id
_entity.type
_entity.pdbx_description
1 polymer ?
#
loop_
_entity_poly.entity_id
_entity_poly.type
_entity_poly.pdbx_seq_one_letter_code
_entity_poly.pdbx_strand_id
1 'polypeptide(L)'
;MENQEHDKAFIRSAGEHYVLARIAKELAIPAGRAPENTKDIDILAIHPSHESPIRIQVKTRTDGKSADEGWMMKQKHENICDKDLFYVFVSLPTKWTDDFQPKTYIIPAKEVAEILKKTHQDWLNTPGKQGQAHKDTILRRIKPAYKESPDIPSNWLDQYKDKWELLLK
;
A
#
# COMPACT_ATOMS: atom_id res chain seq x y z
N MET A 1 21.75 14.53 -4.29
CA MET A 1 20.85 13.95 -3.26
C MET A 1 19.52 14.70 -3.14
N GLU A 2 19.48 16.02 -3.22
CA GLU A 2 18.24 16.82 -3.19
C GLU A 2 17.20 16.42 -4.25
N ASN A 3 17.63 16.11 -5.48
CA ASN A 3 16.71 15.76 -6.58
C ASN A 3 15.93 14.46 -6.32
N GLN A 4 16.50 13.47 -5.62
CA GLN A 4 15.82 12.17 -5.37
C GLN A 4 14.77 12.24 -4.25
N GLU A 5 14.92 13.11 -3.26
CA GLU A 5 13.90 13.31 -2.23
C GLU A 5 12.71 14.12 -2.76
N HIS A 6 13.01 15.12 -3.58
CA HIS A 6 12.01 15.91 -4.29
C HIS A 6 11.12 15.01 -5.16
N ASP A 7 11.73 14.14 -5.95
CA ASP A 7 11.01 13.19 -6.81
C ASP A 7 10.09 12.26 -6.01
N LYS A 8 10.53 11.76 -4.85
CA LYS A 8 9.71 10.90 -3.98
C LYS A 8 8.50 11.64 -3.38
N ALA A 9 8.64 12.91 -3.04
CA ALA A 9 7.53 13.71 -2.52
C ALA A 9 6.44 13.91 -3.59
N PHE A 10 6.83 14.21 -4.82
CA PHE A 10 5.91 14.36 -5.95
C PHE A 10 5.21 13.04 -6.30
N ILE A 11 5.92 11.91 -6.33
CA ILE A 11 5.34 10.58 -6.57
C ILE A 11 4.29 10.26 -5.51
N ARG A 12 4.58 10.53 -4.23
CA ARG A 12 3.63 10.34 -3.13
C ARG A 12 2.39 11.20 -3.32
N SER A 13 2.58 12.50 -3.56
CA SER A 13 1.49 13.46 -3.80
C SER A 13 0.63 13.05 -5.00
N ALA A 14 1.24 12.63 -6.10
CA ALA A 14 0.51 12.14 -7.27
C ALA A 14 -0.39 10.94 -6.94
N GLY A 15 0.10 9.98 -6.15
CA GLY A 15 -0.69 8.84 -5.69
C GLY A 15 -1.86 9.24 -4.80
N GLU A 16 -1.65 10.15 -3.84
CA GLU A 16 -2.72 10.66 -2.98
C GLU A 16 -3.83 11.35 -3.77
N HIS A 17 -3.48 12.24 -4.72
CA HIS A 17 -4.45 12.90 -5.59
C HIS A 17 -5.18 11.92 -6.50
N TYR A 18 -4.48 10.92 -7.03
CA TYR A 18 -5.11 9.87 -7.81
C TYR A 18 -6.15 9.09 -7.01
N VAL A 19 -5.82 8.71 -5.76
CA VAL A 19 -6.75 8.02 -4.86
C VAL A 19 -7.99 8.89 -4.56
N LEU A 20 -7.80 10.18 -4.28
CA LEU A 20 -8.93 11.11 -4.08
C LEU A 20 -9.86 11.16 -5.30
N ALA A 21 -9.28 11.27 -6.50
CA ALA A 21 -10.05 11.29 -7.74
C ALA A 21 -10.84 9.98 -7.95
N ARG A 22 -10.24 8.83 -7.61
CA ARG A 22 -10.89 7.52 -7.72
C ARG A 22 -12.03 7.37 -6.70
N ILE A 23 -11.84 7.79 -5.44
CA ILE A 23 -12.91 7.77 -4.42
C ILE A 23 -14.11 8.60 -4.89
N ALA A 24 -13.86 9.79 -5.38
CA ALA A 24 -14.93 10.64 -5.89
C ALA A 24 -15.68 10.00 -7.07
N LYS A 25 -14.94 9.40 -8.01
CA LYS A 25 -15.51 8.78 -9.21
C LYS A 25 -16.24 7.47 -8.92
N GLU A 26 -15.61 6.56 -8.14
CA GLU A 26 -16.10 5.19 -7.96
C GLU A 26 -17.17 5.09 -6.85
N LEU A 27 -17.05 5.93 -5.81
CA LEU A 27 -17.89 5.80 -4.61
C LEU A 27 -18.85 6.97 -4.42
N ALA A 28 -18.59 8.10 -5.09
CA ALA A 28 -19.38 9.33 -4.95
C ALA A 28 -19.54 9.81 -3.49
N ILE A 29 -18.51 9.59 -2.65
CA ILE A 29 -18.49 10.06 -1.26
C ILE A 29 -17.48 11.20 -1.07
N PRO A 30 -17.73 12.10 -0.09
CA PRO A 30 -16.78 13.14 0.26
C PRO A 30 -15.47 12.54 0.78
N ALA A 31 -14.36 13.00 0.24
CA ALA A 31 -13.03 12.65 0.72
C ALA A 31 -12.07 13.84 0.61
N GLY A 32 -11.10 13.91 1.49
CA GLY A 32 -10.09 14.96 1.50
C GLY A 32 -8.80 14.48 2.13
N ARG A 33 -7.71 15.25 1.92
CA ARG A 33 -6.45 14.97 2.60
C ARG A 33 -6.61 15.13 4.10
N ALA A 34 -6.00 14.21 4.85
CA ALA A 34 -5.91 14.36 6.29
C ALA A 34 -5.12 15.63 6.66
N PRO A 35 -5.38 16.24 7.81
CA PRO A 35 -4.59 17.36 8.30
C PRO A 35 -3.10 17.03 8.34
N GLU A 36 -2.25 18.02 8.11
CA GLU A 36 -0.80 17.83 8.20
C GLU A 36 -0.39 17.22 9.54
N ASN A 37 0.60 16.36 9.49
CA ASN A 37 1.10 15.59 10.67
C ASN A 37 0.12 14.59 11.26
N THR A 38 -1.00 14.26 10.61
CA THR A 38 -1.83 13.12 11.00
C THR A 38 -1.04 11.84 10.78
N LYS A 39 -0.75 11.14 11.88
CA LYS A 39 0.12 9.97 11.82
C LYS A 39 -0.55 8.81 11.08
N ASP A 40 0.14 8.29 10.07
CA ASP A 40 -0.27 7.07 9.32
C ASP A 40 -1.63 7.18 8.60
N ILE A 41 -2.09 8.41 8.31
CA ILE A 41 -3.32 8.68 7.54
C ILE A 41 -3.02 9.78 6.53
N ASP A 42 -3.32 9.52 5.26
CA ASP A 42 -3.13 10.48 4.16
C ASP A 42 -4.47 11.08 3.71
N ILE A 43 -5.57 10.29 3.78
CA ILE A 43 -6.91 10.68 3.32
C ILE A 43 -7.95 10.26 4.36
N LEU A 44 -8.96 11.13 4.53
CA LEU A 44 -10.20 10.85 5.24
C LEU A 44 -11.36 10.85 4.25
N ALA A 45 -12.21 9.82 4.28
CA ALA A 45 -13.43 9.74 3.49
C ALA A 45 -14.64 9.56 4.41
N ILE A 46 -15.78 10.15 4.05
CA ILE A 46 -16.99 10.14 4.87
C ILE A 46 -18.06 9.32 4.15
N HIS A 47 -18.41 8.18 4.73
CA HIS A 47 -19.55 7.41 4.27
C HIS A 47 -20.80 7.75 5.11
N PRO A 48 -21.97 8.01 4.51
CA PRO A 48 -23.16 8.44 5.24
C PRO A 48 -23.64 7.46 6.31
N SER A 49 -23.32 6.19 6.16
CA SER A 49 -23.75 5.12 7.10
C SER A 49 -22.69 4.78 8.16
N HIS A 50 -21.52 5.41 8.15
CA HIS A 50 -20.47 5.14 9.12
C HIS A 50 -20.42 6.25 10.17
N GLU A 51 -20.31 5.87 11.45
CA GLU A 51 -20.16 6.81 12.57
C GLU A 51 -18.80 7.53 12.54
N SER A 52 -17.78 6.87 12.00
CA SER A 52 -16.41 7.37 11.94
C SER A 52 -15.94 7.51 10.49
N PRO A 53 -15.07 8.50 10.20
CA PRO A 53 -14.44 8.58 8.88
C PRO A 53 -13.61 7.34 8.55
N ILE A 54 -13.69 6.94 7.29
CA ILE A 54 -12.79 5.93 6.72
C ILE A 54 -11.40 6.57 6.62
N ARG A 55 -10.40 5.91 7.18
CA ARG A 55 -9.01 6.36 7.17
C ARG A 55 -8.23 5.61 6.12
N ILE A 56 -7.48 6.34 5.32
CA ILE A 56 -6.74 5.73 4.21
C ILE A 56 -5.28 6.18 4.28
N GLN A 57 -4.38 5.21 4.27
CA GLN A 57 -2.97 5.45 4.04
C GLN A 57 -2.60 5.03 2.62
N VAL A 58 -2.04 5.97 1.86
CA VAL A 58 -1.61 5.74 0.48
C VAL A 58 -0.13 5.36 0.45
N LYS A 59 0.20 4.32 -0.28
CA LYS A 59 1.58 3.90 -0.54
C LYS A 59 1.81 3.87 -2.04
N THR A 60 2.58 4.83 -2.53
CA THR A 60 2.84 4.98 -3.95
C THR A 60 4.24 4.52 -4.31
N ARG A 61 4.35 3.83 -5.42
CA ARG A 61 5.62 3.53 -6.09
C ARG A 61 5.52 3.83 -7.57
N THR A 62 6.66 3.99 -8.22
CA THR A 62 6.74 3.98 -9.70
C THR A 62 7.08 2.57 -10.15
N ASP A 63 6.40 2.06 -11.19
CA ASP A 63 6.76 0.80 -11.84
C ASP A 63 8.17 0.96 -12.42
N GLY A 64 9.08 0.16 -11.97
CA GLY A 64 10.48 0.20 -12.35
C GLY A 64 10.96 -1.13 -12.92
N LYS A 65 12.28 -1.20 -13.17
CA LYS A 65 12.95 -2.39 -13.71
C LYS A 65 12.87 -3.62 -12.79
N SER A 66 12.48 -3.44 -11.54
CA SER A 66 12.33 -4.50 -10.54
C SER A 66 10.88 -4.51 -10.03
N ALA A 67 10.02 -5.25 -10.74
CA ALA A 67 8.63 -5.48 -10.32
C ALA A 67 8.53 -6.15 -8.94
N ASP A 68 9.59 -6.80 -8.48
CA ASP A 68 9.66 -7.55 -7.23
C ASP A 68 9.86 -6.67 -5.99
N GLU A 69 10.15 -5.38 -6.12
CA GLU A 69 10.49 -4.55 -4.96
C GLU A 69 9.30 -4.20 -4.05
N GLY A 70 8.09 -4.13 -4.58
CA GLY A 70 6.87 -3.84 -3.82
C GLY A 70 6.86 -2.44 -3.20
N TRP A 71 5.99 -2.24 -2.21
CA TRP A 71 5.86 -0.99 -1.45
C TRP A 71 6.56 -1.10 -0.11
N MET A 72 7.35 -0.07 0.22
CA MET A 72 8.08 0.00 1.50
C MET A 72 7.12 0.20 2.66
N MET A 73 7.27 -0.65 3.68
CA MET A 73 6.55 -0.61 4.94
C MET A 73 7.54 -0.64 6.11
N LYS A 74 7.05 -0.47 7.33
CA LYS A 74 7.83 -0.57 8.56
C LYS A 74 7.19 -1.59 9.51
N GLN A 75 7.98 -2.15 10.41
CA GLN A 75 7.55 -3.11 11.42
C GLN A 75 6.31 -2.67 12.20
N LYS A 76 6.16 -1.37 12.50
CA LYS A 76 4.98 -0.86 13.20
C LYS A 76 3.64 -1.24 12.53
N HIS A 77 3.63 -1.39 11.19
CA HIS A 77 2.42 -1.72 10.44
C HIS A 77 1.95 -3.16 10.65
N GLU A 78 2.79 -4.03 11.20
CA GLU A 78 2.42 -5.40 11.59
C GLU A 78 1.39 -5.44 12.72
N ASN A 79 1.23 -4.34 13.49
CA ASN A 79 0.38 -4.26 14.66
C ASN A 79 -0.81 -3.30 14.49
N ILE A 80 -1.01 -2.79 13.28
CA ILE A 80 -2.14 -1.89 12.98
C ILE A 80 -3.29 -2.74 12.45
N CYS A 81 -4.26 -3.04 13.32
CA CYS A 81 -5.45 -3.86 13.00
C CYS A 81 -6.75 -3.05 13.10
N ASP A 82 -6.69 -1.76 12.80
CA ASP A 82 -7.82 -0.85 12.85
C ASP A 82 -8.83 -1.17 11.74
N LYS A 83 -10.09 -1.41 12.11
CA LYS A 83 -11.15 -1.83 11.17
C LYS A 83 -11.52 -0.75 10.15
N ASP A 84 -11.36 0.54 10.52
CA ASP A 84 -11.70 1.68 9.67
C ASP A 84 -10.48 2.26 8.93
N LEU A 85 -9.33 1.56 8.98
CA LEU A 85 -8.12 1.93 8.27
C LEU A 85 -7.87 0.99 7.09
N PHE A 86 -7.65 1.59 5.94
CA PHE A 86 -7.28 0.91 4.70
C PHE A 86 -5.96 1.42 4.16
N TYR A 87 -5.22 0.54 3.55
CA TYR A 87 -4.07 0.89 2.73
C TYR A 87 -4.47 0.88 1.26
N VAL A 88 -4.13 1.94 0.53
CA VAL A 88 -4.24 1.96 -0.93
C VAL A 88 -2.84 1.97 -1.51
N PHE A 89 -2.46 0.84 -2.10
CA PHE A 89 -1.18 0.69 -2.78
C PHE A 89 -1.33 1.11 -4.24
N VAL A 90 -0.57 2.11 -4.64
CA VAL A 90 -0.60 2.69 -5.99
C VAL A 90 0.69 2.39 -6.72
N SER A 91 0.59 1.87 -7.94
CA SER A 91 1.71 1.69 -8.85
C SER A 91 1.54 2.63 -10.04
N LEU A 92 2.40 3.65 -10.12
CA LEU A 92 2.43 4.62 -11.20
C LEU A 92 3.42 4.18 -12.28
N PRO A 93 3.21 4.49 -13.57
CA PRO A 93 4.18 4.18 -14.60
C PRO A 93 5.42 5.05 -14.48
N THR A 94 6.48 4.58 -15.07
CA THR A 94 7.70 5.39 -15.24
C THR A 94 7.49 6.57 -16.19
N LYS A 95 6.60 6.40 -17.17
CA LYS A 95 6.22 7.45 -18.13
C LYS A 95 4.70 7.48 -18.25
N TRP A 96 4.14 8.67 -18.23
CA TRP A 96 2.72 8.88 -18.50
C TRP A 96 2.46 8.77 -20.01
N THR A 97 1.48 7.95 -20.36
CA THR A 97 0.97 7.81 -21.74
C THR A 97 -0.55 7.86 -21.68
N ASP A 98 -1.20 8.20 -22.78
CA ASP A 98 -2.66 8.35 -22.84
C ASP A 98 -3.40 7.05 -22.50
N ASP A 99 -2.80 5.89 -22.79
CA ASP A 99 -3.36 4.56 -22.53
C ASP A 99 -3.08 4.05 -21.10
N PHE A 100 -2.43 4.86 -20.26
CA PHE A 100 -1.96 4.39 -18.96
C PHE A 100 -2.97 4.61 -17.85
N GLN A 101 -3.23 3.56 -17.08
CA GLN A 101 -3.95 3.65 -15.81
C GLN A 101 -3.10 3.11 -14.66
N PRO A 102 -2.94 3.89 -13.57
CA PRO A 102 -2.30 3.41 -12.36
C PRO A 102 -2.98 2.14 -11.85
N LYS A 103 -2.20 1.17 -11.39
CA LYS A 103 -2.74 -0.01 -10.69
C LYS A 103 -2.96 0.35 -9.24
N THR A 104 -4.13 0.00 -8.71
CA THR A 104 -4.46 0.23 -7.31
C THR A 104 -4.90 -1.06 -6.63
N TYR A 105 -4.54 -1.19 -5.35
CA TYR A 105 -4.94 -2.31 -4.50
C TYR A 105 -5.42 -1.74 -3.16
N ILE A 106 -6.67 -2.03 -2.82
CA ILE A 106 -7.33 -1.54 -1.60
C ILE A 106 -7.36 -2.67 -0.58
N ILE A 107 -6.58 -2.56 0.50
CA ILE A 107 -6.37 -3.63 1.46
C ILE A 107 -6.69 -3.15 2.88
N PRO A 108 -7.58 -3.84 3.62
CA PRO A 108 -7.81 -3.54 5.04
C PRO A 108 -6.53 -3.62 5.86
N ALA A 109 -6.39 -2.75 6.87
CA ALA A 109 -5.17 -2.69 7.68
C ALA A 109 -4.83 -4.02 8.37
N LYS A 110 -5.82 -4.75 8.84
CA LYS A 110 -5.65 -6.07 9.45
C LYS A 110 -4.95 -7.05 8.51
N GLU A 111 -5.40 -7.12 7.26
CA GLU A 111 -4.82 -8.03 6.27
C GLU A 111 -3.39 -7.62 5.88
N VAL A 112 -3.12 -6.31 5.78
CA VAL A 112 -1.74 -5.82 5.61
C VAL A 112 -0.85 -6.24 6.78
N ALA A 113 -1.33 -6.12 8.02
CA ALA A 113 -0.58 -6.53 9.20
C ALA A 113 -0.25 -8.04 9.20
N GLU A 114 -1.22 -8.87 8.86
CA GLU A 114 -1.07 -10.33 8.79
C GLU A 114 -0.06 -10.75 7.71
N ILE A 115 -0.17 -10.20 6.51
CA ILE A 115 0.77 -10.46 5.41
C ILE A 115 2.19 -10.02 5.76
N LEU A 116 2.36 -8.84 6.36
CA LEU A 116 3.68 -8.34 6.75
C LEU A 116 4.33 -9.26 7.79
N LYS A 117 3.60 -9.66 8.83
CA LYS A 117 4.10 -10.60 9.85
C LYS A 117 4.54 -11.91 9.23
N LYS A 118 3.64 -12.54 8.46
CA LYS A 118 3.90 -13.84 7.85
C LYS A 118 5.11 -13.78 6.92
N THR A 119 5.10 -12.89 5.97
CA THR A 119 6.16 -12.82 4.95
C THR A 119 7.52 -12.44 5.52
N HIS A 120 7.55 -11.63 6.59
CA HIS A 120 8.80 -11.30 7.25
C HIS A 120 9.34 -12.50 8.06
N GLN A 121 8.48 -13.24 8.75
CA GLN A 121 8.88 -14.45 9.47
C GLN A 121 9.40 -15.53 8.51
N ASP A 122 8.69 -15.74 7.40
CA ASP A 122 9.12 -16.69 6.36
C ASP A 122 10.49 -16.30 5.79
N TRP A 123 10.71 -15.00 5.53
CA TRP A 123 11.97 -14.47 5.07
C TRP A 123 13.10 -14.68 6.09
N LEU A 124 12.85 -14.44 7.39
CA LEU A 124 13.84 -14.71 8.45
C LEU A 124 14.22 -16.18 8.55
N ASN A 125 13.26 -17.07 8.32
CA ASN A 125 13.47 -18.52 8.37
C ASN A 125 14.12 -19.10 7.09
N THR A 126 14.15 -18.33 6.00
CA THR A 126 14.75 -18.76 4.73
C THR A 126 16.20 -18.31 4.68
N PRO A 127 17.17 -19.23 4.47
CA PRO A 127 18.57 -18.84 4.33
C PRO A 127 18.80 -17.88 3.15
N GLY A 128 19.71 -16.94 3.31
CA GLY A 128 20.16 -16.07 2.22
C GLY A 128 20.91 -16.85 1.13
N LYS A 129 21.23 -16.21 0.02
CA LYS A 129 21.85 -16.83 -1.17
C LYS A 129 23.13 -17.62 -0.90
N GLN A 130 23.85 -17.29 0.17
CA GLN A 130 25.09 -17.97 0.60
C GLN A 130 24.87 -18.83 1.86
N GLY A 131 23.62 -19.15 2.20
CA GLY A 131 23.28 -19.92 3.39
C GLY A 131 23.28 -19.15 4.71
N GLN A 132 23.59 -17.84 4.69
CA GLN A 132 23.61 -17.02 5.89
C GLN A 132 22.20 -16.74 6.41
N ALA A 133 22.06 -16.60 7.73
CA ALA A 133 20.83 -16.15 8.36
C ALA A 133 20.54 -14.67 8.02
N HIS A 134 19.27 -14.34 7.81
CA HIS A 134 18.85 -12.96 7.65
C HIS A 134 18.87 -12.21 8.99
N LYS A 135 19.28 -10.95 8.96
CA LYS A 135 19.26 -10.07 10.13
C LYS A 135 17.95 -9.31 10.17
N ASP A 136 17.21 -9.41 11.27
CA ASP A 136 15.98 -8.65 11.45
C ASP A 136 16.22 -7.13 11.39
N THR A 137 15.32 -6.44 10.70
CA THR A 137 15.34 -4.98 10.50
C THR A 137 13.94 -4.43 10.69
N ILE A 138 13.84 -3.09 10.81
CA ILE A 138 12.54 -2.40 10.87
C ILE A 138 11.82 -2.34 9.51
N LEU A 139 12.48 -2.76 8.43
CA LEU A 139 11.91 -2.67 7.08
C LEU A 139 10.99 -3.87 6.82
N ARG A 140 9.87 -3.58 6.18
CA ARG A 140 8.89 -4.55 5.66
C ARG A 140 8.52 -4.18 4.24
N ARG A 141 7.90 -5.10 3.50
CA ARG A 141 7.44 -4.82 2.14
C ARG A 141 6.14 -5.53 1.83
N ILE A 142 5.23 -4.84 1.17
CA ILE A 142 4.14 -5.48 0.45
C ILE A 142 4.61 -5.70 -0.99
N LYS A 143 4.62 -6.96 -1.43
CA LYS A 143 5.09 -7.36 -2.77
C LYS A 143 3.97 -8.03 -3.56
N PRO A 144 4.01 -7.94 -4.90
CA PRO A 144 3.08 -8.70 -5.74
C PRO A 144 3.18 -10.21 -5.58
N ALA A 145 4.38 -10.72 -5.29
CA ALA A 145 4.63 -12.13 -5.02
C ALA A 145 5.75 -12.30 -3.98
N TYR A 146 5.72 -13.41 -3.28
CA TYR A 146 6.69 -13.75 -2.24
C TYR A 146 7.27 -15.13 -2.50
N LYS A 147 8.56 -15.19 -2.80
CA LYS A 147 9.28 -16.45 -3.07
C LYS A 147 9.48 -17.27 -1.78
N GLU A 148 9.70 -16.55 -0.68
CA GLU A 148 9.98 -17.12 0.64
C GLU A 148 8.70 -17.57 1.38
N SER A 149 7.53 -17.28 0.83
CA SER A 149 6.22 -17.62 1.42
C SER A 149 5.37 -18.38 0.41
N PRO A 150 5.65 -19.66 0.15
CA PRO A 150 4.98 -20.43 -0.89
C PRO A 150 3.47 -20.61 -0.65
N ASP A 151 3.02 -20.48 0.60
CA ASP A 151 1.60 -20.55 0.96
C ASP A 151 0.80 -19.31 0.51
N ILE A 152 1.48 -18.22 0.14
CA ILE A 152 0.83 -17.04 -0.40
C ILE A 152 0.80 -17.16 -1.92
N PRO A 153 -0.39 -17.23 -2.55
CA PRO A 153 -0.50 -17.32 -4.00
C PRO A 153 0.21 -16.15 -4.70
N SER A 154 0.83 -16.42 -5.85
CA SER A 154 1.53 -15.38 -6.63
C SER A 154 0.61 -14.24 -7.13
N ASN A 155 -0.69 -14.50 -7.16
CA ASN A 155 -1.74 -13.53 -7.55
C ASN A 155 -2.56 -13.03 -6.35
N TRP A 156 -2.05 -13.14 -5.13
CA TRP A 156 -2.78 -12.77 -3.91
C TRP A 156 -3.31 -11.33 -3.90
N LEU A 157 -2.64 -10.42 -4.60
CA LEU A 157 -3.06 -9.02 -4.73
C LEU A 157 -4.27 -8.83 -5.65
N ASP A 158 -4.57 -9.77 -6.55
CA ASP A 158 -5.61 -9.58 -7.56
C ASP A 158 -7.01 -9.42 -6.95
N GLN A 159 -7.26 -10.05 -5.80
CA GLN A 159 -8.50 -9.91 -5.06
C GLN A 159 -8.75 -8.49 -4.52
N TYR A 160 -7.72 -7.65 -4.41
CA TYR A 160 -7.79 -6.28 -3.92
C TYR A 160 -7.68 -5.24 -5.05
N LYS A 161 -7.43 -5.70 -6.28
CA LYS A 161 -7.20 -4.81 -7.40
C LYS A 161 -8.46 -4.04 -7.75
N ASP A 162 -8.39 -2.72 -7.67
CA ASP A 162 -9.47 -1.78 -7.94
C ASP A 162 -10.77 -2.05 -7.14
N LYS A 163 -10.66 -2.67 -5.96
CA LYS A 163 -11.77 -3.04 -5.09
C LYS A 163 -12.20 -1.87 -4.19
N TRP A 164 -12.58 -0.76 -4.81
CA TRP A 164 -12.99 0.47 -4.11
C TRP A 164 -14.18 0.26 -3.18
N GLU A 165 -15.07 -0.68 -3.50
CA GLU A 165 -16.21 -1.06 -2.67
C GLU A 165 -15.84 -1.59 -1.29
N LEU A 166 -14.58 -2.00 -1.07
CA LEU A 166 -14.11 -2.40 0.26
C LEU A 166 -14.12 -1.24 1.27
N LEU A 167 -14.00 0.00 0.79
CA LEU A 167 -14.09 1.18 1.64
C LEU A 167 -15.50 1.44 2.17
N LEU A 168 -16.53 0.76 1.65
CA LEU A 168 -17.93 0.93 2.04
C LEU A 168 -18.45 -0.19 2.97
N LYS A 169 -17.57 -1.10 3.36
CA LYS A 169 -17.89 -2.24 4.24
C LYS A 169 -17.45 -1.93 5.66
#